data_34956fb0fb78da7d57a201c0b798a1b7
#
_entry.id   34956fb0fb78da7d57a201c0b798a1b7
#
_cell.length_a   1.000
_cell.length_b   1.000
_cell.length_c   1.000
_cell.angle_alpha   90.00
_cell.angle_beta   90.00
_cell.angle_gamma   90.00
#
_symmetry.space_group_name_H-M   'P 1'
#
loop_
_entity.id
_entity.type
_entity.pdbx_description
1 polymer ?
#
loop_
_entity_poly.entity_id
_entity_poly.type
_entity_poly.pdbx_seq_one_letter_code
_entity_poly.pdbx_strand_id
1 'polypeptide(L)'
;MDKGYSRQIALLILLLLVFAVPQEAFANSAGKTGSSSTGCGGGSCHGSTNTVTPSLSGLPSSDYTAGAVYSLTIGGSGGTAGTNGGFNLDATHGTFSNPGTNAQIVGGEATHSNSNSRSWTVDWTAPSSGSGDVTFYLSVNFVNGNGASSGDTWGSASWTSSEATSSPPSSPYNQPGSQRDSVFSHSVLELNSGS
;
A
#
# COMPACT_ATOMS: atom_id res chain seq x y z
N MET A 1 12.16 -44.33 -49.13
CA MET A 1 11.52 -43.37 -48.16
C MET A 1 10.69 -42.44 -48.98
N ASP A 2 9.40 -42.46 -48.73
CA ASP A 2 8.40 -41.78 -49.56
C ASP A 2 8.50 -40.27 -49.40
N LYS A 3 8.58 -39.52 -50.52
CA LYS A 3 8.72 -38.04 -50.50
C LYS A 3 7.56 -37.33 -49.77
N GLY A 4 6.42 -38.02 -49.65
CA GLY A 4 5.27 -37.54 -48.87
C GLY A 4 5.52 -37.52 -47.35
N TYR A 5 6.17 -38.56 -46.83
CA TYR A 5 6.47 -38.68 -45.41
C TYR A 5 7.47 -37.63 -44.92
N SER A 6 8.50 -37.36 -45.74
CA SER A 6 9.50 -36.34 -45.46
C SER A 6 8.91 -34.93 -45.41
N ARG A 7 7.95 -34.62 -46.27
CA ARG A 7 7.25 -33.31 -46.26
C ARG A 7 6.33 -33.15 -45.04
N GLN A 8 5.65 -34.20 -44.60
CA GLN A 8 4.79 -34.16 -43.42
C GLN A 8 5.62 -34.00 -42.15
N ILE A 9 6.77 -34.69 -42.02
CA ILE A 9 7.69 -34.53 -40.89
C ILE A 9 8.26 -33.09 -40.85
N ALA A 10 8.67 -32.55 -42.00
CA ALA A 10 9.18 -31.17 -42.07
C ALA A 10 8.13 -30.12 -41.68
N LEU A 11 6.87 -30.32 -42.08
CA LEU A 11 5.76 -29.44 -41.66
C LEU A 11 5.48 -29.56 -40.15
N LEU A 12 5.54 -30.75 -39.56
CA LEU A 12 5.33 -30.98 -38.15
C LEU A 12 6.43 -30.33 -37.29
N ILE A 13 7.71 -30.44 -37.76
CA ILE A 13 8.85 -29.78 -37.09
C ILE A 13 8.75 -28.28 -37.20
N LEU A 14 8.33 -27.73 -38.35
CA LEU A 14 8.11 -26.28 -38.51
C LEU A 14 6.97 -25.76 -37.60
N LEU A 15 5.88 -26.53 -37.46
CA LEU A 15 4.78 -26.21 -36.58
C LEU A 15 5.20 -26.24 -35.11
N LEU A 16 6.02 -27.23 -34.69
CA LEU A 16 6.58 -27.32 -33.34
C LEU A 16 7.56 -26.16 -33.03
N LEU A 17 8.33 -25.71 -34.01
CA LEU A 17 9.24 -24.57 -33.86
C LEU A 17 8.50 -23.24 -33.66
N VAL A 18 7.28 -23.07 -34.22
CA VAL A 18 6.47 -21.88 -34.06
C VAL A 18 5.91 -21.76 -32.62
N PHE A 19 5.70 -22.89 -31.91
CA PHE A 19 5.29 -22.90 -30.51
C PHE A 19 6.45 -22.82 -29.51
N ALA A 20 7.69 -22.89 -29.98
CA ALA A 20 8.90 -22.78 -29.14
C ALA A 20 9.49 -21.37 -29.13
N VAL A 21 8.75 -20.36 -29.61
CA VAL A 21 9.14 -18.94 -29.42
C VAL A 21 9.05 -18.67 -27.94
N PRO A 22 10.13 -18.32 -27.23
CA PRO A 22 10.05 -17.89 -25.85
C PRO A 22 9.07 -16.73 -25.80
N GLN A 23 8.06 -16.83 -24.95
CA GLN A 23 7.20 -15.69 -24.64
C GLN A 23 8.07 -14.70 -23.91
N GLU A 24 8.50 -13.66 -24.60
CA GLU A 24 9.16 -12.53 -23.99
C GLU A 24 8.24 -11.97 -22.91
N ALA A 25 8.65 -12.07 -21.67
CA ALA A 25 7.97 -11.41 -20.56
C ALA A 25 8.21 -9.92 -20.71
N PHE A 26 7.23 -9.19 -21.25
CA PHE A 26 7.30 -7.75 -21.34
C PHE A 26 7.23 -7.18 -19.92
N ALA A 27 8.33 -6.58 -19.45
CA ALA A 27 8.32 -5.75 -18.27
C ALA A 27 7.31 -4.62 -18.49
N ASN A 28 6.29 -4.54 -17.64
CA ASN A 28 5.26 -3.50 -17.77
C ASN A 28 5.79 -2.17 -17.24
N SER A 29 6.49 -1.43 -18.11
CA SER A 29 7.10 -0.13 -17.77
C SER A 29 6.08 0.96 -17.43
N ALA A 30 4.80 0.76 -17.76
CA ALA A 30 3.71 1.69 -17.50
C ALA A 30 2.93 1.40 -16.21
N GLY A 31 3.49 0.57 -15.32
CA GLY A 31 2.88 0.21 -14.05
C GLY A 31 2.24 -1.18 -14.03
N LYS A 32 2.19 -1.77 -12.86
CA LYS A 32 1.61 -3.07 -12.59
C LYS A 32 0.91 -3.05 -11.22
N THR A 33 -0.33 -3.51 -11.18
CA THR A 33 -1.12 -3.71 -9.97
C THR A 33 -1.31 -5.20 -9.66
N GLY A 34 -1.78 -5.53 -8.47
CA GLY A 34 -2.04 -6.89 -8.01
C GLY A 34 -0.76 -7.70 -7.74
N SER A 35 0.37 -7.03 -7.51
CA SER A 35 1.67 -7.67 -7.23
C SER A 35 2.29 -7.21 -5.89
N SER A 36 1.61 -6.36 -5.15
CA SER A 36 2.10 -5.77 -3.90
C SER A 36 2.47 -6.81 -2.84
N SER A 37 1.64 -7.83 -2.64
CA SER A 37 1.84 -8.89 -1.65
C SER A 37 2.54 -10.13 -2.21
N THR A 38 2.39 -10.41 -3.53
CA THR A 38 2.95 -11.61 -4.17
C THR A 38 4.34 -11.41 -4.70
N GLY A 39 4.78 -10.16 -4.84
CA GLY A 39 6.07 -9.80 -5.40
C GLY A 39 6.09 -9.75 -6.93
N CYS A 40 7.19 -9.25 -7.46
CA CYS A 40 7.43 -9.13 -8.91
C CYS A 40 8.13 -10.36 -9.49
N GLY A 41 8.38 -11.39 -8.68
CA GLY A 41 8.98 -12.65 -9.11
C GLY A 41 7.94 -13.66 -9.57
N GLY A 42 8.38 -14.56 -10.42
CA GLY A 42 7.54 -15.63 -10.98
C GLY A 42 7.54 -15.60 -12.49
N GLY A 43 7.49 -16.75 -13.12
CA GLY A 43 7.85 -17.09 -14.51
C GLY A 43 7.41 -16.18 -15.66
N SER A 44 6.77 -15.06 -15.40
CA SER A 44 6.27 -14.15 -16.43
C SER A 44 6.63 -12.68 -16.22
N CYS A 45 7.26 -12.30 -15.08
CA CYS A 45 7.52 -10.88 -14.79
C CYS A 45 9.01 -10.58 -14.75
N HIS A 46 9.71 -10.99 -13.68
CA HIS A 46 11.13 -10.74 -13.50
C HIS A 46 11.82 -12.00 -12.96
N GLY A 47 13.16 -12.04 -13.01
CA GLY A 47 13.94 -13.18 -12.53
C GLY A 47 13.65 -13.54 -11.07
N SER A 48 14.10 -14.71 -10.64
CA SER A 48 13.80 -15.28 -9.30
C SER A 48 14.54 -14.62 -8.14
N THR A 49 15.31 -13.56 -8.38
CA THR A 49 16.25 -13.01 -7.40
C THR A 49 15.58 -11.94 -6.52
N ASN A 50 15.22 -12.34 -5.31
CA ASN A 50 14.69 -11.45 -4.25
C ASN A 50 15.85 -10.87 -3.44
N THR A 51 16.49 -9.81 -3.94
CA THR A 51 17.65 -9.14 -3.32
C THR A 51 17.45 -7.64 -3.09
N VAL A 52 16.29 -7.11 -3.46
CA VAL A 52 15.90 -5.74 -3.10
C VAL A 52 15.26 -5.76 -1.72
N THR A 53 15.70 -4.87 -0.85
CA THR A 53 15.02 -4.58 0.42
C THR A 53 14.13 -3.36 0.23
N PRO A 54 12.78 -3.52 0.14
CA PRO A 54 11.87 -2.41 0.00
C PRO A 54 11.89 -1.49 1.21
N SER A 55 11.62 -0.21 1.00
CA SER A 55 11.46 0.78 2.06
C SER A 55 10.20 1.60 1.83
N LEU A 56 9.46 1.83 2.91
CA LEU A 56 8.30 2.70 2.99
C LEU A 56 8.49 3.62 4.19
N SER A 57 8.54 4.93 3.94
CA SER A 57 8.66 5.94 4.99
C SER A 57 7.50 6.95 4.89
N GLY A 58 7.31 7.74 5.95
CA GLY A 58 6.19 8.68 6.05
C GLY A 58 4.94 8.07 6.71
N LEU A 59 4.93 6.78 7.03
CA LEU A 59 3.94 6.21 7.93
C LEU A 59 4.01 6.89 9.30
N PRO A 60 2.91 7.00 10.06
CA PRO A 60 2.95 7.55 11.40
C PRO A 60 3.94 6.75 12.27
N SER A 61 4.70 7.44 13.11
CA SER A 61 5.65 6.83 14.05
C SER A 61 4.95 6.13 15.23
N SER A 62 3.67 6.37 15.38
CA SER A 62 2.73 5.72 16.30
C SER A 62 1.49 5.31 15.50
N ASP A 63 0.35 5.20 16.15
CA ASP A 63 -0.92 4.88 15.51
C ASP A 63 -1.37 5.98 14.54
N TYR A 64 -2.06 5.60 13.46
CA TYR A 64 -2.61 6.57 12.53
C TYR A 64 -3.86 7.25 13.09
N THR A 65 -4.04 8.52 12.74
CA THR A 65 -5.28 9.26 13.02
C THR A 65 -6.26 9.07 11.86
N ALA A 66 -7.48 8.67 12.17
CA ALA A 66 -8.54 8.49 11.17
C ALA A 66 -8.74 9.75 10.31
N GLY A 67 -8.81 9.58 9.00
CA GLY A 67 -8.96 10.64 8.01
C GLY A 67 -7.72 11.53 7.79
N ALA A 68 -6.63 11.32 8.53
CA ALA A 68 -5.39 12.07 8.32
C ALA A 68 -4.70 11.66 7.01
N VAL A 69 -3.98 12.60 6.40
CA VAL A 69 -3.18 12.36 5.19
C VAL A 69 -1.72 12.22 5.56
N TYR A 70 -1.09 11.17 5.06
CA TYR A 70 0.33 10.86 5.26
C TYR A 70 1.04 10.83 3.90
N SER A 71 2.09 11.62 3.76
CA SER A 71 2.92 11.62 2.54
C SER A 71 3.95 10.51 2.63
N LEU A 72 3.77 9.49 1.81
CA LEU A 72 4.60 8.28 1.80
C LEU A 72 5.72 8.42 0.77
N THR A 73 6.91 7.94 1.13
CA THR A 73 8.02 7.76 0.20
C THR A 73 8.32 6.28 0.05
N ILE A 74 8.30 5.81 -1.19
CA ILE A 74 8.53 4.44 -1.61
C ILE A 74 9.93 4.33 -2.19
N GLY A 75 10.67 3.28 -1.86
CA GLY A 75 11.98 3.01 -2.40
C GLY A 75 12.50 1.64 -2.03
N GLY A 76 13.81 1.48 -2.10
CA GLY A 76 14.48 0.24 -1.69
C GLY A 76 15.99 0.35 -1.80
N SER A 77 16.68 -0.71 -1.34
CA SER A 77 18.13 -0.81 -1.38
C SER A 77 18.56 -2.21 -1.82
N GLY A 78 19.82 -2.36 -2.20
CA GLY A 78 20.36 -3.61 -2.75
C GLY A 78 19.97 -3.83 -4.22
N GLY A 79 19.99 -5.09 -4.64
CA GLY A 79 19.63 -5.50 -6.00
C GLY A 79 20.60 -5.05 -7.08
N THR A 80 20.14 -5.11 -8.35
CA THR A 80 20.97 -4.75 -9.51
C THR A 80 21.29 -3.28 -9.55
N ALA A 81 22.48 -2.92 -10.02
CA ALA A 81 22.92 -1.53 -10.20
C ALA A 81 22.07 -0.80 -11.26
N GLY A 82 21.94 0.51 -11.12
CA GLY A 82 21.21 1.36 -12.08
C GLY A 82 20.24 2.33 -11.38
N THR A 83 19.47 3.04 -12.19
CA THR A 83 18.50 4.06 -11.74
C THR A 83 17.05 3.71 -12.05
N ASN A 84 16.83 2.65 -12.82
CA ASN A 84 15.53 2.25 -13.32
C ASN A 84 14.88 1.24 -12.37
N GLY A 85 13.57 1.36 -12.20
CA GLY A 85 12.80 0.49 -11.33
C GLY A 85 11.30 0.65 -11.48
N GLY A 86 10.58 -0.09 -10.66
CA GLY A 86 9.14 -0.03 -10.56
C GLY A 86 8.67 -0.46 -9.18
N PHE A 87 7.42 -0.19 -8.85
CA PHE A 87 6.82 -0.59 -7.60
C PHE A 87 5.33 -0.86 -7.77
N ASN A 88 4.78 -1.59 -6.79
CA ASN A 88 3.35 -1.70 -6.55
C ASN A 88 3.10 -1.66 -5.04
N LEU A 89 2.31 -0.69 -4.59
CA LEU A 89 1.92 -0.48 -3.19
C LEU A 89 0.41 -0.58 -3.07
N ASP A 90 -0.05 -1.37 -2.11
CA ASP A 90 -1.44 -1.52 -1.73
C ASP A 90 -1.60 -1.39 -0.21
N ALA A 91 -2.81 -1.08 0.24
CA ALA A 91 -3.16 -0.98 1.64
C ALA A 91 -4.55 -1.59 1.90
N THR A 92 -4.71 -2.29 3.02
CA THR A 92 -5.98 -2.96 3.35
C THR A 92 -7.13 -1.98 3.54
N HIS A 93 -6.83 -0.72 3.94
CA HIS A 93 -7.80 0.35 4.13
C HIS A 93 -7.19 1.71 3.80
N GLY A 94 -8.04 2.72 3.61
CA GLY A 94 -7.64 4.05 3.21
C GLY A 94 -7.59 4.22 1.70
N THR A 95 -7.07 5.36 1.22
CA THR A 95 -7.02 5.68 -0.21
C THR A 95 -5.73 6.39 -0.56
N PHE A 96 -5.15 6.05 -1.71
CA PHE A 96 -3.99 6.75 -2.25
C PHE A 96 -4.43 7.93 -3.12
N SER A 97 -3.65 9.02 -3.09
CA SER A 97 -3.87 10.25 -3.85
C SER A 97 -2.53 10.94 -4.14
N ASN A 98 -2.54 12.00 -4.95
CA ASN A 98 -1.39 12.86 -5.23
C ASN A 98 -0.10 12.08 -5.59
N PRO A 99 -0.13 11.19 -6.60
CA PRO A 99 1.08 10.49 -7.01
C PRO A 99 2.13 11.50 -7.50
N GLY A 100 3.36 11.37 -7.00
CA GLY A 100 4.49 12.19 -7.43
C GLY A 100 4.99 11.80 -8.81
N THR A 101 6.12 12.41 -9.22
CA THR A 101 6.76 12.13 -10.50
C THR A 101 7.07 10.64 -10.66
N ASN A 102 6.77 10.08 -11.83
CA ASN A 102 6.96 8.66 -12.19
C ASN A 102 6.07 7.69 -11.41
N ALA A 103 5.06 8.18 -10.68
CA ALA A 103 4.04 7.38 -10.01
C ALA A 103 2.64 7.64 -10.60
N GLN A 104 1.71 6.72 -10.35
CA GLN A 104 0.30 6.82 -10.69
C GLN A 104 -0.53 5.96 -9.74
N ILE A 105 -1.87 6.16 -9.78
CA ILE A 105 -2.82 5.33 -9.05
C ILE A 105 -3.70 4.62 -10.06
N VAL A 106 -3.78 3.31 -9.96
CA VAL A 106 -4.55 2.44 -10.86
C VAL A 106 -5.33 1.44 -10.02
N GLY A 107 -6.63 1.41 -10.15
CA GLY A 107 -7.51 0.47 -9.43
C GLY A 107 -7.46 0.58 -7.91
N GLY A 108 -7.06 1.74 -7.35
CA GLY A 108 -6.89 1.98 -5.92
C GLY A 108 -5.49 1.71 -5.39
N GLU A 109 -4.62 1.07 -6.16
CA GLU A 109 -3.22 0.82 -5.81
C GLU A 109 -2.29 1.91 -6.37
N ALA A 110 -1.18 2.19 -5.68
CA ALA A 110 -0.13 3.06 -6.21
C ALA A 110 0.92 2.22 -6.95
N THR A 111 1.33 2.70 -8.13
CA THR A 111 2.33 2.03 -8.96
C THR A 111 3.15 3.06 -9.74
N HIS A 112 4.25 2.62 -10.34
CA HIS A 112 5.04 3.47 -11.23
C HIS A 112 4.29 3.78 -12.54
N SER A 113 4.54 4.93 -13.13
CA SER A 113 4.02 5.31 -14.46
C SER A 113 5.04 5.14 -15.58
N ASN A 114 6.31 4.97 -15.21
CA ASN A 114 7.45 4.63 -16.08
C ASN A 114 8.58 4.06 -15.23
N SER A 115 9.61 3.53 -15.86
CA SER A 115 10.73 2.86 -15.18
C SER A 115 11.89 3.79 -14.78
N ASN A 116 11.75 5.11 -14.86
CA ASN A 116 12.88 6.05 -14.77
C ASN A 116 13.26 6.46 -13.33
N SER A 117 12.81 5.73 -12.33
CA SER A 117 13.07 6.07 -10.93
C SER A 117 13.21 4.81 -10.06
N ARG A 118 13.82 4.98 -8.90
CA ARG A 118 13.84 4.02 -7.77
C ARG A 118 13.34 4.65 -6.47
N SER A 119 12.73 5.84 -6.59
CA SER A 119 12.09 6.51 -5.46
C SER A 119 10.83 7.21 -5.95
N TRP A 120 9.73 7.03 -5.24
CA TRP A 120 8.42 7.57 -5.59
C TRP A 120 7.72 8.12 -4.35
N THR A 121 6.77 9.00 -4.56
CA THR A 121 5.92 9.54 -3.48
C THR A 121 4.45 9.38 -3.83
N VAL A 122 3.62 9.24 -2.79
CA VAL A 122 2.17 9.20 -2.88
C VAL A 122 1.60 9.62 -1.53
N ASP A 123 0.46 10.28 -1.51
CA ASP A 123 -0.27 10.52 -0.28
C ASP A 123 -1.21 9.35 0.01
N TRP A 124 -1.29 8.96 1.27
CA TRP A 124 -2.27 8.00 1.79
C TRP A 124 -3.18 8.71 2.79
N THR A 125 -4.48 8.70 2.52
CA THR A 125 -5.50 9.15 3.46
C THR A 125 -5.95 7.96 4.28
N ALA A 126 -5.78 8.06 5.59
CA ALA A 126 -6.21 7.04 6.53
C ALA A 126 -7.72 6.82 6.48
N PRO A 127 -8.21 5.62 6.73
CA PRO A 127 -9.65 5.33 6.71
C PRO A 127 -10.39 6.04 7.84
N SER A 128 -11.72 5.92 7.84
CA SER A 128 -12.57 6.43 8.92
C SER A 128 -12.31 5.68 10.24
N SER A 129 -12.66 6.31 11.35
CA SER A 129 -12.55 5.70 12.68
C SER A 129 -13.33 4.39 12.77
N GLY A 130 -12.75 3.43 13.48
CA GLY A 130 -13.28 2.07 13.63
C GLY A 130 -12.87 1.10 12.54
N SER A 131 -11.93 1.47 11.65
CA SER A 131 -11.41 0.59 10.61
C SER A 131 -10.34 -0.39 11.12
N GLY A 132 -9.74 -0.11 12.28
CA GLY A 132 -8.70 -0.93 12.90
C GLY A 132 -7.35 -0.86 12.18
N ASP A 133 -6.56 -1.92 12.29
CA ASP A 133 -5.20 -1.96 11.73
C ASP A 133 -5.20 -1.89 10.19
N VAL A 134 -4.26 -1.13 9.64
CA VAL A 134 -3.99 -1.07 8.21
C VAL A 134 -2.66 -1.72 7.91
N THR A 135 -2.67 -2.69 7.00
CA THR A 135 -1.45 -3.32 6.49
C THR A 135 -1.16 -2.81 5.09
N PHE A 136 0.06 -2.32 4.89
CA PHE A 136 0.61 -1.91 3.61
C PHE A 136 1.45 -3.06 3.04
N TYR A 137 1.26 -3.37 1.77
CA TYR A 137 2.03 -4.34 1.01
C TYR A 137 2.78 -3.62 -0.09
N LEU A 138 4.08 -3.82 -0.18
CA LEU A 138 4.93 -3.18 -1.17
C LEU A 138 5.82 -4.20 -1.87
N SER A 139 5.79 -4.19 -3.19
CA SER A 139 6.79 -4.83 -4.03
C SER A 139 7.58 -3.77 -4.80
N VAL A 140 8.90 -3.90 -4.82
CA VAL A 140 9.82 -3.04 -5.56
C VAL A 140 10.65 -3.90 -6.50
N ASN A 141 10.80 -3.44 -7.72
CA ASN A 141 11.65 -4.08 -8.74
C ASN A 141 12.72 -3.10 -9.23
N PHE A 142 13.98 -3.52 -9.25
CA PHE A 142 15.09 -2.77 -9.81
C PHE A 142 15.53 -3.44 -11.11
N VAL A 143 15.46 -2.69 -12.19
CA VAL A 143 15.75 -3.20 -13.54
C VAL A 143 17.10 -2.69 -14.03
N ASN A 144 17.79 -3.53 -14.84
CA ASN A 144 19.09 -3.22 -15.41
C ASN A 144 19.02 -2.42 -16.74
N GLY A 145 17.78 -2.21 -17.26
CA GLY A 145 17.54 -1.41 -18.45
C GLY A 145 17.82 -2.12 -19.77
N ASN A 146 18.02 -3.45 -19.78
CA ASN A 146 18.27 -4.23 -21.00
C ASN A 146 17.00 -4.55 -21.81
N GLY A 147 15.81 -4.15 -21.33
CA GLY A 147 14.53 -4.42 -21.96
C GLY A 147 14.00 -5.85 -21.77
N ALA A 148 14.73 -6.70 -21.05
CA ALA A 148 14.34 -8.07 -20.69
C ALA A 148 14.22 -8.22 -19.18
N SER A 149 13.56 -9.27 -18.73
CA SER A 149 13.46 -9.60 -17.29
C SER A 149 14.75 -10.17 -16.69
N SER A 150 15.72 -10.54 -17.53
CA SER A 150 16.99 -11.10 -17.10
C SER A 150 17.90 -10.08 -16.45
N GLY A 151 18.44 -10.42 -15.27
CA GLY A 151 19.31 -9.53 -14.49
C GLY A 151 18.56 -8.47 -13.67
N ASP A 152 17.23 -8.44 -13.73
CA ASP A 152 16.39 -7.64 -12.83
C ASP A 152 16.31 -8.31 -11.46
N THR A 153 16.10 -7.49 -10.44
CA THR A 153 16.00 -7.91 -9.04
C THR A 153 14.79 -7.26 -8.37
N TRP A 154 14.18 -7.95 -7.46
CA TRP A 154 12.97 -7.47 -6.78
C TRP A 154 12.99 -7.82 -5.29
N GLY A 155 12.04 -7.26 -4.55
CA GLY A 155 11.74 -7.59 -3.17
C GLY A 155 10.35 -7.17 -2.79
N SER A 156 9.81 -7.77 -1.74
CA SER A 156 8.54 -7.39 -1.14
C SER A 156 8.65 -7.27 0.38
N ALA A 157 7.83 -6.42 0.96
CA ALA A 157 7.72 -6.21 2.40
C ALA A 157 6.33 -5.74 2.77
N SER A 158 6.00 -5.80 4.06
CA SER A 158 4.75 -5.28 4.60
C SER A 158 4.97 -4.51 5.90
N TRP A 159 4.11 -3.55 6.17
CA TRP A 159 4.09 -2.74 7.40
C TRP A 159 2.65 -2.63 7.89
N THR A 160 2.46 -2.64 9.20
CA THR A 160 1.15 -2.43 9.82
C THR A 160 1.18 -1.16 10.65
N SER A 161 0.13 -0.35 10.53
CA SER A 161 -0.13 0.82 11.37
C SER A 161 -1.46 0.62 12.06
N SER A 162 -1.49 0.76 13.38
CA SER A 162 -2.72 0.63 14.16
C SER A 162 -3.50 1.94 14.17
N GLU A 163 -4.81 1.85 14.43
CA GLU A 163 -5.64 3.04 14.60
C GLU A 163 -5.43 3.65 15.99
N ALA A 164 -5.23 4.97 16.04
CA ALA A 164 -5.19 5.70 17.30
C ALA A 164 -6.54 5.58 18.01
N THR A 165 -6.52 5.11 19.24
CA THR A 165 -7.72 5.09 20.08
C THR A 165 -8.17 6.52 20.36
N SER A 166 -9.38 6.89 19.89
CA SER A 166 -9.99 8.14 20.30
C SER A 166 -10.28 8.06 21.80
N SER A 167 -9.56 8.83 22.63
CA SER A 167 -9.99 9.01 24.02
C SER A 167 -11.39 9.60 24.01
N PRO A 168 -12.37 8.99 24.68
CA PRO A 168 -13.68 9.63 24.83
C PRO A 168 -13.47 11.02 25.44
N PRO A 169 -14.20 12.04 24.99
CA PRO A 169 -14.09 13.36 25.58
C PRO A 169 -14.28 13.22 27.08
N SER A 170 -13.34 13.74 27.87
CA SER A 170 -13.45 13.75 29.32
C SER A 170 -14.78 14.41 29.68
N SER A 171 -15.68 13.61 30.20
CA SER A 171 -16.99 14.13 30.66
C SER A 171 -16.76 15.25 31.67
N PRO A 172 -17.28 16.44 31.45
CA PRO A 172 -17.11 17.55 32.40
C PRO A 172 -17.87 17.29 33.71
N TYR A 173 -18.43 16.10 33.93
CA TYR A 173 -19.33 15.78 35.04
C TYR A 173 -18.64 15.10 36.24
N ASN A 174 -17.30 15.05 36.29
CA ASN A 174 -16.59 14.57 37.50
C ASN A 174 -15.76 15.68 38.13
N GLN A 175 -16.43 16.77 38.53
CA GLN A 175 -15.91 17.65 39.57
C GLN A 175 -16.45 17.16 40.93
N PRO A 176 -15.64 16.53 41.80
CA PRO A 176 -16.04 16.36 43.19
C PRO A 176 -15.93 17.70 43.89
N GLY A 177 -17.06 18.32 44.18
CA GLY A 177 -17.08 19.52 45.06
C GLY A 177 -17.92 20.69 44.58
N SER A 178 -19.18 20.47 44.21
CA SER A 178 -20.18 21.55 44.29
C SER A 178 -21.28 21.12 45.24
N GLN A 179 -20.96 21.15 46.55
CA GLN A 179 -22.01 21.20 47.56
C GLN A 179 -22.76 22.51 47.37
N ARG A 180 -23.94 22.43 46.81
CA ARG A 180 -24.95 23.52 46.96
C ARG A 180 -25.55 23.35 48.33
N ASP A 181 -25.11 24.15 49.27
CA ASP A 181 -25.85 24.41 50.49
C ASP A 181 -27.18 25.08 50.12
N SER A 182 -28.22 24.25 50.04
CA SER A 182 -29.58 24.72 50.01
C SER A 182 -30.00 25.09 51.44
N VAL A 183 -29.79 26.35 51.80
CA VAL A 183 -30.40 26.93 53.00
C VAL A 183 -31.90 27.08 52.74
N PHE A 184 -32.69 26.10 53.12
CA PHE A 184 -34.14 26.24 53.25
C PHE A 184 -34.42 27.00 54.56
N SER A 185 -34.62 28.33 54.48
CA SER A 185 -35.20 29.13 55.55
C SER A 185 -36.70 28.82 55.59
N HIS A 186 -37.15 28.09 56.61
CA HIS A 186 -38.53 27.93 56.97
C HIS A 186 -38.95 29.20 57.82
N SER A 187 -39.65 30.12 57.20
CA SER A 187 -40.38 31.15 57.93
C SER A 187 -41.72 30.55 58.38
N VAL A 188 -41.82 30.25 59.65
CA VAL A 188 -43.10 29.92 60.33
C VAL A 188 -43.92 31.20 60.46
N LEU A 189 -45.04 31.24 59.74
CA LEU A 189 -46.07 32.26 59.99
C LEU A 189 -46.90 31.81 61.20
N GLU A 190 -46.73 32.47 62.36
CA GLU A 190 -47.66 32.35 63.45
C GLU A 190 -48.90 33.15 63.12
N LEU A 191 -50.04 32.52 63.03
CA LEU A 191 -51.34 33.11 63.00
C LEU A 191 -51.77 33.34 64.48
N ASN A 192 -51.72 34.62 64.92
CA ASN A 192 -52.22 35.00 66.19
C ASN A 192 -53.75 35.29 66.07
N SER A 193 -54.60 34.46 66.65
CA SER A 193 -56.06 34.68 66.84
C SER A 193 -56.24 35.36 68.18
N GLY A 194 -56.56 36.61 68.12
CA GLY A 194 -57.00 37.37 69.32
C GLY A 194 -58.47 37.75 69.22
N SER A 195 -59.20 37.27 70.12
CA SER A 195 -60.57 37.56 70.57
C SER A 195 -61.20 38.89 70.15
#